data_85b396e647ff96be7b411faff7556e36
#
_entry.id   85b396e647ff96be7b411faff7556e36
#
_cell.length_a   1.000
_cell.length_b   1.000
_cell.length_c   1.000
_cell.angle_alpha   90.00
_cell.angle_beta   90.00
_cell.angle_gamma   90.00
#
_symmetry.space_group_name_H-M   'P 1'
#
loop_
_entity.id
_entity.type
_entity.pdbx_description
1 polymer ?
#
loop_
_entity_poly.entity_id
_entity_poly.type
_entity_poly.pdbx_seq_one_letter_code
_entity_poly.pdbx_strand_id
1 'polypeptide(L)'
;PAVSRPEEWQELVKLAAEHQVYIFEAARNYHEAAFAVIRNFLKDKKIWGANFTYAKYSSKMGALLSGQEPNVFSAKFSGGALMDLGVYTIYAAVRLFGAPQSVCYTAQQLPNSVDLNGSGSLIYPDFQVRIQAGKNINSHLPAEIYTDQGTLTLDGIEYIRSAIFLKLNGETESLAIRQADHQMLEEAQA
;
A
#
# COMPACT_ATOMS: atom_id res chain seq x y z
N PRO A 1 -3.45 0.13 -9.70
CA PRO A 1 -4.68 0.93 -9.82
C PRO A 1 -5.45 0.62 -11.12
N ALA A 2 -6.78 0.77 -11.10
CA ALA A 2 -7.64 0.53 -12.27
C ALA A 2 -7.36 1.51 -13.41
N VAL A 3 -6.87 2.69 -13.09
CA VAL A 3 -6.59 3.77 -14.05
C VAL A 3 -5.29 4.47 -13.72
N SER A 4 -4.76 5.23 -14.68
CA SER A 4 -3.53 6.00 -14.54
C SER A 4 -3.77 7.42 -14.02
N ARG A 5 -4.95 7.97 -14.25
CA ARG A 5 -5.33 9.35 -13.92
C ARG A 5 -6.73 9.42 -13.29
N PRO A 6 -6.96 10.36 -12.37
CA PRO A 6 -8.28 10.53 -11.73
C PRO A 6 -9.42 10.79 -12.72
N GLU A 7 -9.14 11.50 -13.83
CA GLU A 7 -10.13 11.82 -14.87
C GLU A 7 -10.67 10.55 -15.54
N GLU A 8 -9.80 9.58 -15.80
CA GLU A 8 -10.18 8.28 -16.39
C GLU A 8 -11.13 7.52 -15.45
N TRP A 9 -10.92 7.60 -14.15
CA TRP A 9 -11.82 7.01 -13.16
C TRP A 9 -13.21 7.67 -13.19
N GLN A 10 -13.25 9.01 -13.27
CA GLN A 10 -14.51 9.75 -13.33
C GLN A 10 -15.30 9.39 -14.60
N GLU A 11 -14.63 9.28 -15.74
CA GLU A 11 -15.25 8.84 -17.00
C GLU A 11 -15.82 7.42 -16.89
N LEU A 12 -15.06 6.49 -16.31
CA LEU A 12 -15.51 5.11 -16.13
C LEU A 12 -16.68 5.00 -15.16
N VAL A 13 -16.70 5.75 -14.06
CA VAL A 13 -17.82 5.79 -13.11
C VAL A 13 -19.10 6.32 -13.80
N LYS A 14 -18.96 7.38 -14.61
CA LYS A 14 -20.09 7.91 -15.38
C LYS A 14 -20.62 6.88 -16.36
N LEU A 15 -19.74 6.25 -17.14
CA LEU A 15 -20.11 5.21 -18.11
C LEU A 15 -20.81 4.01 -17.42
N ALA A 16 -20.29 3.57 -16.28
CA ALA A 16 -20.89 2.50 -15.49
C ALA A 16 -22.31 2.85 -15.04
N ALA A 17 -22.53 4.09 -14.59
CA ALA A 17 -23.85 4.58 -14.20
C ALA A 17 -24.82 4.65 -15.41
N GLU A 18 -24.38 5.13 -16.56
CA GLU A 18 -25.16 5.18 -17.80
C GLU A 18 -25.63 3.79 -18.27
N HIS A 19 -24.77 2.79 -18.08
CA HIS A 19 -25.06 1.40 -18.47
C HIS A 19 -25.62 0.54 -17.32
N GLN A 20 -25.88 1.12 -16.14
CA GLN A 20 -26.40 0.41 -14.97
C GLN A 20 -25.55 -0.81 -14.56
N VAL A 21 -24.23 -0.68 -14.63
CA VAL A 21 -23.26 -1.68 -14.23
C VAL A 21 -22.37 -1.13 -13.12
N TYR A 22 -21.66 -2.03 -12.43
CA TYR A 22 -20.71 -1.65 -11.37
C TYR A 22 -19.28 -1.65 -11.90
N ILE A 23 -18.45 -0.79 -11.33
CA ILE A 23 -17.00 -0.77 -11.52
C ILE A 23 -16.33 -0.84 -10.16
N PHE A 24 -15.28 -1.65 -10.05
CA PHE A 24 -14.54 -1.85 -8.81
C PHE A 24 -13.04 -1.69 -9.05
N GLU A 25 -12.35 -1.12 -8.07
CA GLU A 25 -10.89 -1.18 -8.00
C GLU A 25 -10.48 -2.50 -7.35
N ALA A 26 -9.63 -3.28 -8.04
CA ALA A 26 -9.09 -4.54 -7.54
C ALA A 26 -7.99 -4.27 -6.49
N ALA A 27 -8.40 -3.80 -5.31
CA ALA A 27 -7.52 -3.43 -4.22
C ALA A 27 -7.41 -4.55 -3.17
N ARG A 28 -6.79 -5.66 -3.53
CA ARG A 28 -6.74 -6.89 -2.73
C ARG A 28 -6.48 -6.66 -1.25
N ASN A 29 -5.37 -6.00 -0.89
CA ASN A 29 -5.04 -5.79 0.51
C ASN A 29 -6.01 -4.84 1.25
N TYR A 30 -6.68 -3.94 0.54
CA TYR A 30 -7.66 -3.02 1.13
C TYR A 30 -8.85 -3.74 1.79
N HIS A 31 -9.20 -4.91 1.27
CA HIS A 31 -10.34 -5.72 1.73
C HIS A 31 -9.98 -6.75 2.81
N GLU A 32 -8.70 -6.93 3.15
CA GLU A 32 -8.27 -7.88 4.18
C GLU A 32 -8.93 -7.60 5.54
N ALA A 33 -9.51 -8.63 6.16
CA ALA A 33 -10.12 -8.56 7.49
C ALA A 33 -9.14 -8.10 8.57
N ALA A 34 -7.84 -8.32 8.37
CA ALA A 34 -6.77 -7.85 9.25
C ALA A 34 -6.87 -6.34 9.52
N PHE A 35 -7.24 -5.51 8.53
CA PHE A 35 -7.38 -4.07 8.72
C PHE A 35 -8.51 -3.70 9.69
N ALA A 36 -9.58 -4.47 9.74
CA ALA A 36 -10.66 -4.23 10.70
C ALA A 36 -10.18 -4.50 12.14
N VAL A 37 -9.42 -5.58 12.34
CA VAL A 37 -8.80 -5.92 13.64
C VAL A 37 -7.84 -4.82 14.07
N ILE A 38 -6.95 -4.39 13.17
CA ILE A 38 -5.96 -3.33 13.44
C ILE A 38 -6.65 -2.00 13.76
N ARG A 39 -7.63 -1.58 12.97
CA ARG A 39 -8.39 -0.35 13.23
C ARG A 39 -9.07 -0.36 14.58
N ASN A 40 -9.70 -1.47 14.95
CA ASN A 40 -10.35 -1.61 16.27
C ASN A 40 -9.31 -1.53 17.40
N PHE A 41 -8.14 -2.15 17.22
CA PHE A 41 -7.05 -2.09 18.20
C PHE A 41 -6.48 -0.67 18.37
N LEU A 42 -6.42 0.10 17.30
CA LEU A 42 -5.88 1.47 17.30
C LEU A 42 -6.88 2.54 17.74
N LYS A 43 -8.17 2.20 17.89
CA LYS A 43 -9.27 3.16 18.11
C LYS A 43 -9.03 4.10 19.29
N ASP A 44 -8.50 3.57 20.40
CA ASP A 44 -8.29 4.30 21.66
C ASP A 44 -6.81 4.71 21.85
N LYS A 45 -6.03 4.74 20.76
CA LYS A 45 -4.61 5.12 20.78
C LYS A 45 -4.37 6.36 19.94
N LYS A 46 -3.50 7.24 20.45
CA LYS A 46 -3.04 8.38 19.67
C LYS A 46 -1.96 7.92 18.71
N ILE A 47 -2.15 8.17 17.43
CA ILE A 47 -1.18 7.81 16.38
C ILE A 47 -0.13 8.91 16.29
N TRP A 48 1.15 8.51 16.32
CA TRP A 48 2.31 9.38 16.13
C TRP A 48 2.92 9.29 14.74
N GLY A 49 2.61 8.23 13.98
CA GLY A 49 3.10 8.01 12.64
C GLY A 49 3.06 6.54 12.23
N ALA A 50 3.45 6.28 10.99
CA ALA A 50 3.63 4.92 10.50
C ALA A 50 4.72 4.86 9.41
N ASN A 51 5.31 3.67 9.22
CA ASN A 51 6.20 3.35 8.10
C ASN A 51 5.68 2.12 7.36
N PHE A 52 5.41 2.26 6.08
CA PHE A 52 4.96 1.18 5.21
C PHE A 52 5.92 1.01 4.05
N THR A 53 6.47 -0.17 3.90
CA THR A 53 7.41 -0.47 2.82
C THR A 53 6.93 -1.69 2.04
N TYR A 54 6.93 -1.57 0.73
CA TYR A 54 6.78 -2.72 -0.15
C TYR A 54 7.74 -2.60 -1.33
N ALA A 55 8.88 -3.28 -1.25
CA ALA A 55 9.89 -3.29 -2.28
C ALA A 55 10.32 -4.72 -2.59
N LYS A 56 10.20 -5.11 -3.85
CA LYS A 56 10.50 -6.45 -4.35
C LYS A 56 11.21 -6.36 -5.69
N TYR A 57 12.41 -6.94 -5.76
CA TYR A 57 13.18 -6.97 -7.00
C TYR A 57 12.37 -7.63 -8.12
N SER A 58 12.17 -6.90 -9.20
CA SER A 58 11.33 -7.34 -10.31
C SER A 58 11.96 -8.48 -11.08
N SER A 59 11.20 -9.54 -11.35
CA SER A 59 11.62 -10.62 -12.27
C SER A 59 11.89 -10.12 -13.69
N LYS A 60 11.42 -8.91 -14.03
CA LYS A 60 11.63 -8.27 -15.34
C LYS A 60 12.87 -7.37 -15.37
N MET A 61 13.61 -7.24 -14.25
CA MET A 61 14.80 -6.38 -14.20
C MET A 61 15.89 -6.81 -15.18
N GLY A 62 16.10 -8.12 -15.34
CA GLY A 62 17.07 -8.64 -16.33
C GLY A 62 16.75 -8.20 -17.77
N ALA A 63 15.48 -8.22 -18.15
CA ALA A 63 15.02 -7.74 -19.46
C ALA A 63 15.25 -6.23 -19.61
N LEU A 64 14.94 -5.44 -18.57
CA LEU A 64 15.20 -3.99 -18.55
C LEU A 64 16.70 -3.71 -18.73
N LEU A 65 17.57 -4.38 -17.99
CA LEU A 65 19.03 -4.20 -18.05
C LEU A 65 19.63 -4.62 -19.41
N SER A 66 18.94 -5.51 -20.15
CA SER A 66 19.31 -5.88 -21.52
C SER A 66 18.75 -4.93 -22.60
N GLY A 67 18.16 -3.79 -22.20
CA GLY A 67 17.64 -2.76 -23.11
C GLY A 67 16.21 -3.00 -23.60
N GLN A 68 15.48 -3.97 -23.05
CA GLN A 68 14.06 -4.14 -23.33
C GLN A 68 13.23 -3.20 -22.45
N GLU A 69 11.97 -2.94 -22.84
CA GLU A 69 11.01 -2.16 -22.05
C GLU A 69 9.80 -3.03 -21.66
N PRO A 70 9.90 -3.86 -20.61
CA PRO A 70 8.76 -4.62 -20.10
C PRO A 70 7.64 -3.69 -19.61
N ASN A 71 6.37 -4.12 -19.69
CA ASN A 71 5.20 -3.31 -19.33
C ASN A 71 5.31 -2.68 -17.93
N VAL A 72 5.85 -3.40 -16.94
CA VAL A 72 6.02 -2.89 -15.58
C VAL A 72 7.06 -1.76 -15.46
N PHE A 73 7.82 -1.47 -16.52
CA PHE A 73 8.78 -0.38 -16.64
C PHE A 73 8.46 0.56 -17.79
N SER A 74 7.25 0.49 -18.35
CA SER A 74 6.82 1.32 -19.47
C SER A 74 5.78 2.35 -19.04
N ALA A 75 6.03 3.62 -19.40
CA ALA A 75 5.07 4.71 -19.17
C ALA A 75 3.75 4.46 -19.90
N LYS A 76 3.77 3.79 -21.06
CA LYS A 76 2.58 3.43 -21.84
C LYS A 76 1.61 2.54 -21.06
N PHE A 77 2.12 1.72 -20.13
CA PHE A 77 1.33 0.80 -19.32
C PHE A 77 1.23 1.23 -17.87
N SER A 78 1.51 2.52 -17.57
CA SER A 78 1.52 3.05 -16.20
C SER A 78 2.41 2.22 -15.26
N GLY A 79 3.54 1.74 -15.79
CA GLY A 79 4.53 1.00 -15.01
C GLY A 79 5.17 1.86 -13.93
N GLY A 80 5.92 1.23 -13.05
CA GLY A 80 6.67 1.90 -12.01
C GLY A 80 6.51 1.26 -10.63
N ALA A 81 7.38 1.63 -9.72
CA ALA A 81 7.38 1.10 -8.37
C ALA A 81 6.16 1.59 -7.57
N LEU A 82 5.80 2.87 -7.70
CA LEU A 82 4.65 3.43 -7.00
C LEU A 82 3.33 2.79 -7.46
N MET A 83 3.14 2.68 -8.77
CA MET A 83 1.89 2.16 -9.36
C MET A 83 1.69 0.67 -9.12
N ASP A 84 2.76 -0.13 -9.08
CA ASP A 84 2.66 -1.58 -8.98
C ASP A 84 2.80 -2.10 -7.53
N LEU A 85 3.69 -1.51 -6.74
CA LEU A 85 3.97 -1.92 -5.37
C LEU A 85 3.57 -0.87 -4.33
N GLY A 86 3.86 0.40 -4.58
CA GLY A 86 3.55 1.49 -3.67
C GLY A 86 2.05 1.67 -3.43
N VAL A 87 1.22 1.30 -4.39
CA VAL A 87 -0.25 1.31 -4.25
C VAL A 87 -0.73 0.53 -3.03
N TYR A 88 -0.07 -0.59 -2.68
CA TYR A 88 -0.41 -1.37 -1.48
C TYR A 88 -0.17 -0.59 -0.19
N THR A 89 0.91 0.20 -0.12
CA THR A 89 1.20 1.06 1.03
C THR A 89 0.19 2.20 1.16
N ILE A 90 -0.26 2.74 0.03
CA ILE A 90 -1.28 3.79 -0.04
C ILE A 90 -2.65 3.24 0.38
N TYR A 91 -3.06 2.08 -0.16
CA TYR A 91 -4.32 1.43 0.24
C TYR A 91 -4.36 1.14 1.74
N ALA A 92 -3.26 0.63 2.30
CA ALA A 92 -3.16 0.39 3.73
C ALA A 92 -3.31 1.67 4.56
N ALA A 93 -2.62 2.74 4.18
CA ALA A 93 -2.71 4.03 4.88
C ALA A 93 -4.13 4.61 4.81
N VAL A 94 -4.75 4.59 3.63
CA VAL A 94 -6.14 5.08 3.45
C VAL A 94 -7.14 4.21 4.20
N ARG A 95 -6.94 2.89 4.20
CA ARG A 95 -7.82 1.97 4.93
C ARG A 95 -7.76 2.15 6.44
N LEU A 96 -6.57 2.45 6.98
CA LEU A 96 -6.35 2.63 8.41
C LEU A 96 -6.72 4.04 8.89
N PHE A 97 -6.35 5.06 8.13
CA PHE A 97 -6.35 6.45 8.60
C PHE A 97 -7.23 7.41 7.79
N GLY A 98 -7.81 6.93 6.67
CA GLY A 98 -8.57 7.77 5.74
C GLY A 98 -7.67 8.53 4.75
N ALA A 99 -8.25 9.49 4.03
CA ALA A 99 -7.53 10.30 3.06
C ALA A 99 -6.53 11.26 3.74
N PRO A 100 -5.28 11.36 3.27
CA PRO A 100 -4.32 12.34 3.76
C PRO A 100 -4.67 13.76 3.30
N GLN A 101 -4.19 14.78 4.01
CA GLN A 101 -4.35 16.19 3.62
C GLN A 101 -3.45 16.58 2.45
N SER A 102 -2.26 16.02 2.41
CA SER A 102 -1.30 16.23 1.31
C SER A 102 -0.34 15.06 1.20
N VAL A 103 0.37 15.02 0.07
CA VAL A 103 1.32 13.94 -0.24
C VAL A 103 2.59 14.53 -0.82
N CYS A 104 3.72 13.85 -0.59
CA CYS A 104 4.95 14.08 -1.34
C CYS A 104 5.58 12.73 -1.69
N TYR A 105 6.27 12.69 -2.83
CA TYR A 105 6.97 11.49 -3.29
C TYR A 105 8.18 11.89 -4.13
N THR A 106 9.30 11.23 -3.89
CA THR A 106 10.52 11.37 -4.68
C THR A 106 11.01 10.00 -5.11
N ALA A 107 11.54 9.90 -6.32
CA ALA A 107 11.91 8.63 -6.90
C ALA A 107 13.18 8.68 -7.75
N GLN A 108 13.88 7.55 -7.81
CA GLN A 108 14.84 7.26 -8.86
C GLN A 108 14.05 6.82 -10.10
N GLN A 109 14.21 7.56 -11.18
CA GLN A 109 13.47 7.34 -12.42
C GLN A 109 14.37 6.78 -13.54
N LEU A 110 13.73 6.02 -14.42
CA LEU A 110 14.26 5.66 -15.73
C LEU A 110 14.20 6.86 -16.70
N PRO A 111 14.92 6.83 -17.84
CA PRO A 111 14.83 7.88 -18.86
C PRO A 111 13.40 8.15 -19.40
N ASN A 112 12.51 7.15 -19.34
CA ASN A 112 11.11 7.27 -19.71
C ASN A 112 10.20 7.78 -18.57
N SER A 113 10.77 8.33 -17.49
CA SER A 113 10.11 8.86 -16.29
C SER A 113 9.40 7.83 -15.42
N VAL A 114 9.53 6.54 -15.68
CA VAL A 114 9.00 5.49 -14.82
C VAL A 114 9.90 5.33 -13.59
N ASP A 115 9.32 5.28 -12.41
CA ASP A 115 10.07 5.12 -11.17
C ASP A 115 10.52 3.67 -10.93
N LEU A 116 11.80 3.50 -10.57
CA LEU A 116 12.39 2.22 -10.15
C LEU A 116 12.21 1.95 -8.67
N ASN A 117 12.42 2.97 -7.87
CA ASN A 117 12.16 3.02 -6.45
C ASN A 117 11.92 4.45 -6.03
N GLY A 118 11.21 4.60 -4.91
CA GLY A 118 10.96 5.92 -4.37
C GLY A 118 10.39 5.83 -2.95
N SER A 119 10.38 6.96 -2.31
CA SER A 119 9.81 7.15 -0.98
C SER A 119 9.03 8.44 -0.90
N GLY A 120 8.08 8.47 0.03
CA GLY A 120 7.23 9.63 0.21
C GLY A 120 6.57 9.67 1.58
N SER A 121 5.74 10.66 1.77
CA SER A 121 4.92 10.83 2.97
C SER A 121 3.50 11.18 2.61
N LEU A 122 2.56 10.56 3.32
CA LEU A 122 1.15 10.91 3.35
C LEU A 122 0.94 11.71 4.63
N ILE A 123 0.54 12.99 4.50
CA ILE A 123 0.45 13.94 5.61
C ILE A 123 -0.98 13.96 6.13
N TYR A 124 -1.14 13.70 7.42
CA TYR A 124 -2.38 13.80 8.18
C TYR A 124 -2.30 14.99 9.15
N PRO A 125 -3.39 15.42 9.80
CA PRO A 125 -3.37 16.59 10.69
C PRO A 125 -2.30 16.56 11.79
N ASP A 126 -2.12 15.38 12.43
CA ASP A 126 -1.27 15.24 13.61
C ASP A 126 -0.08 14.29 13.42
N PHE A 127 0.02 13.62 12.27
CA PHE A 127 1.08 12.64 12.01
C PHE A 127 1.35 12.49 10.50
N GLN A 128 2.33 11.66 10.17
CA GLN A 128 2.59 11.28 8.79
C GLN A 128 2.78 9.76 8.66
N VAL A 129 2.40 9.23 7.51
CA VAL A 129 2.73 7.87 7.10
C VAL A 129 3.83 7.95 6.05
N ARG A 130 5.00 7.39 6.36
CA ARG A 130 6.08 7.23 5.38
C ARG A 130 5.83 6.00 4.54
N ILE A 131 6.05 6.13 3.24
CA ILE A 131 5.92 5.03 2.30
C ILE A 131 7.21 4.84 1.51
N GLN A 132 7.52 3.59 1.18
CA GLN A 132 8.60 3.24 0.26
C GLN A 132 8.17 2.12 -0.67
N ALA A 133 8.49 2.26 -1.95
CA ALA A 133 8.27 1.24 -2.96
C ALA A 133 9.54 1.06 -3.82
N GLY A 134 9.78 -0.16 -4.33
CA GLY A 134 10.95 -0.38 -5.17
C GLY A 134 10.87 -1.67 -5.97
N LYS A 135 11.33 -1.61 -7.21
CA LYS A 135 11.41 -2.74 -8.15
C LYS A 135 12.84 -3.19 -8.46
N ASN A 136 13.83 -2.39 -8.07
CA ASN A 136 15.27 -2.69 -8.20
C ASN A 136 15.93 -3.03 -6.86
N ILE A 137 15.16 -3.15 -5.80
CA ILE A 137 15.58 -3.51 -4.45
C ILE A 137 14.63 -4.55 -3.84
N ASN A 138 15.10 -5.27 -2.82
CA ASN A 138 14.24 -6.02 -1.90
C ASN A 138 14.26 -5.34 -0.53
N SER A 139 13.10 -5.24 0.11
CA SER A 139 12.98 -4.85 1.51
C SER A 139 12.43 -6.00 2.32
N HIS A 140 12.97 -6.19 3.51
CA HIS A 140 12.51 -7.14 4.52
C HIS A 140 12.05 -6.39 5.79
N LEU A 141 11.85 -5.06 5.68
CA LEU A 141 11.37 -4.26 6.79
C LEU A 141 9.90 -4.57 7.05
N PRO A 142 9.51 -4.76 8.31
CA PRO A 142 8.11 -4.83 8.69
C PRO A 142 7.43 -3.48 8.46
N ALA A 143 6.10 -3.48 8.45
CA ALA A 143 5.34 -2.25 8.56
C ALA A 143 5.16 -1.91 10.04
N GLU A 144 5.23 -0.63 10.40
CA GLU A 144 5.12 -0.18 11.78
C GLU A 144 4.14 0.98 11.92
N ILE A 145 3.36 0.95 13.01
CA ILE A 145 2.47 2.04 13.43
C ILE A 145 2.87 2.45 14.84
N TYR A 146 3.24 3.72 15.00
CA TYR A 146 3.68 4.30 16.26
C TYR A 146 2.51 4.94 16.99
N THR A 147 2.35 4.60 18.28
CA THR A 147 1.28 5.13 19.12
C THR A 147 1.84 5.69 20.44
N ASP A 148 0.99 6.39 21.18
CA ASP A 148 1.29 6.86 22.54
C ASP A 148 1.47 5.73 23.57
N GLN A 149 1.12 4.48 23.20
CA GLN A 149 1.19 3.31 24.11
C GLN A 149 2.23 2.28 23.68
N GLY A 150 2.80 2.41 22.48
CA GLY A 150 3.78 1.47 21.94
C GLY A 150 3.81 1.44 20.42
N THR A 151 4.42 0.41 19.86
CA THR A 151 4.56 0.20 18.43
C THR A 151 3.86 -1.07 17.98
N LEU A 152 2.96 -0.95 17.01
CA LEU A 152 2.37 -2.09 16.33
C LEU A 152 3.20 -2.44 15.09
N THR A 153 3.73 -3.66 15.05
CA THR A 153 4.52 -4.19 13.95
C THR A 153 3.69 -5.22 13.17
N LEU A 154 3.61 -5.03 11.86
CA LEU A 154 2.97 -5.95 10.92
C LEU A 154 4.04 -6.64 10.08
N ASP A 155 3.89 -7.93 9.78
CA ASP A 155 4.88 -8.70 9.00
C ASP A 155 4.98 -8.29 7.53
N GLY A 156 4.01 -7.56 7.03
CA GLY A 156 3.97 -7.00 5.68
C GLY A 156 2.78 -6.06 5.54
N ILE A 157 2.65 -5.42 4.39
CA ILE A 157 1.54 -4.51 4.12
C ILE A 157 0.70 -4.94 2.92
N GLU A 158 1.28 -5.76 2.05
CA GLU A 158 0.58 -6.33 0.89
C GLU A 158 -0.28 -7.55 1.25
N TYR A 159 0.03 -8.20 2.37
CA TYR A 159 -0.71 -9.31 2.95
C TYR A 159 -0.30 -9.49 4.42
N ILE A 160 -1.21 -9.16 5.35
CA ILE A 160 -0.93 -9.15 6.79
C ILE A 160 -1.26 -10.50 7.40
N ARG A 161 -0.25 -11.24 7.89
CA ARG A 161 -0.40 -12.55 8.55
C ARG A 161 -0.21 -12.46 10.05
N SER A 162 0.54 -11.47 10.52
CA SER A 162 0.78 -11.25 11.94
C SER A 162 0.84 -9.76 12.27
N ALA A 163 0.39 -9.44 13.48
CA ALA A 163 0.47 -8.10 14.04
C ALA A 163 0.85 -8.24 15.53
N ILE A 164 1.94 -7.61 15.93
CA ILE A 164 2.50 -7.67 17.29
C ILE A 164 2.64 -6.25 17.82
N PHE A 165 2.04 -6.00 18.97
CA PHE A 165 2.15 -4.73 19.66
C PHE A 165 3.20 -4.82 20.77
N LEU A 166 4.26 -4.04 20.66
CA LEU A 166 5.26 -3.85 21.69
C LEU A 166 4.88 -2.62 22.52
N LYS A 167 4.47 -2.84 23.78
CA LYS A 167 4.14 -1.78 24.72
C LYS A 167 5.39 -1.03 25.19
N LEU A 168 5.22 0.20 25.69
CA LEU A 168 6.34 0.99 26.23
C LEU A 168 7.05 0.36 27.42
N ASN A 169 6.37 -0.54 28.17
CA ASN A 169 6.98 -1.30 29.30
C ASN A 169 7.74 -2.56 28.83
N GLY A 170 7.82 -2.83 27.54
CA GLY A 170 8.50 -4.00 26.96
C GLY A 170 7.64 -5.26 26.82
N GLU A 171 6.39 -5.25 27.30
CA GLU A 171 5.47 -6.36 27.08
C GLU A 171 5.02 -6.41 25.62
N THR A 172 4.75 -7.61 25.13
CA THR A 172 4.20 -7.83 23.77
C THR A 172 2.79 -8.40 23.81
N GLU A 173 1.99 -8.00 22.85
CA GLU A 173 0.64 -8.49 22.64
C GLU A 173 0.46 -8.83 21.16
N SER A 174 0.03 -10.05 20.85
CA SER A 174 -0.26 -10.47 19.46
C SER A 174 -1.75 -10.28 19.16
N LEU A 175 -2.05 -9.63 18.04
CA LEU A 175 -3.41 -9.49 17.55
C LEU A 175 -3.84 -10.79 16.84
N ALA A 176 -5.10 -11.20 17.04
CA ALA A 176 -5.67 -12.37 16.38
C ALA A 176 -6.01 -12.08 14.93
N ILE A 177 -5.03 -12.19 14.05
CA ILE A 177 -5.23 -12.06 12.60
C ILE A 177 -5.66 -13.42 12.03
N ARG A 178 -6.84 -13.44 11.39
CA ARG A 178 -7.32 -14.62 10.66
C ARG A 178 -6.92 -14.49 9.21
N GLN A 179 -6.49 -15.60 8.64
CA GLN A 179 -6.18 -15.72 7.22
C GLN A 179 -7.39 -16.27 6.48
N ALA A 180 -7.73 -15.69 5.34
CA ALA A 180 -8.66 -16.32 4.41
C ALA A 180 -8.01 -17.55 3.74
N ASP A 181 -8.82 -18.52 3.34
CA ASP A 181 -8.36 -19.73 2.63
C ASP A 181 -7.65 -19.40 1.30
N HIS A 182 -8.01 -18.28 0.71
CA HIS A 182 -7.38 -17.74 -0.51
C HIS A 182 -7.27 -16.22 -0.43
N GLN A 183 -6.12 -15.67 -0.82
CA GLN A 183 -5.82 -14.23 -0.71
C GLN A 183 -6.79 -13.28 -1.45
N MET A 184 -7.50 -13.77 -2.49
CA MET A 184 -8.48 -12.99 -3.25
C MET A 184 -9.91 -13.14 -2.72
N LEU A 185 -10.15 -13.99 -1.69
CA LEU A 185 -11.49 -14.31 -1.24
C LEU A 185 -12.18 -13.10 -0.61
N GLU A 186 -11.47 -12.37 0.24
CA GLU A 186 -12.02 -11.21 0.96
C GLU A 186 -12.36 -10.06 0.01
N GLU A 187 -11.55 -9.84 -1.03
CA GLU A 187 -11.84 -8.88 -2.09
C GLU A 187 -13.07 -9.30 -2.92
N ALA A 188 -13.20 -10.59 -3.24
CA ALA A 188 -14.33 -11.09 -4.02
C ALA A 188 -15.66 -11.08 -3.25
N GLN A 189 -15.62 -10.98 -1.91
CA GLN A 189 -16.79 -10.92 -1.02
C GLN A 189 -17.19 -9.49 -0.63
N ALA A 190 -16.34 -8.49 -0.91
CA ALA A 190 -16.55 -7.10 -0.55
C ALA A 190 -17.48 -6.38 -1.53
#